data_8876efb4e909d128ae138ac36ff89bf1
#
_entry.id   8876efb4e909d128ae138ac36ff89bf1
#
_cell.length_a   1.000
_cell.length_b   1.000
_cell.length_c   1.000
_cell.angle_alpha   90.00
_cell.angle_beta   90.00
_cell.angle_gamma   90.00
#
_symmetry.space_group_name_H-M   'P 1'
#
loop_
_entity.id
_entity.type
_entity.pdbx_description
1 polymer ?
#
loop_
_entity_poly.entity_id
_entity_poly.type
_entity_poly.pdbx_seq_one_letter_code
_entity_poly.pdbx_strand_id
1 'polypeptide(L)'
;MKIAILGTRGIPASYSGFETAAEQLASRLSERGHEIVVYCRPHVVDRRLRRYRGARLVHLPTVRNKYSDTFVHTFLSALHCARRERPDVALFFIAGNSPMCLITRRARIPSLINVDGLDSVRRKWPAVAQSYLRFAERTAPRWADRAITDSNAVAEVFERRYGQRIGVIPYGVEDPGHDGTEILERLGLERGRYILFVGRLEPENNPHLLVEAFARIDAARARGMKLVVVGGAPYASEYIRGVMRAGDPRVLFPGYVFGQGYWELQRHAYLLCAPTEVGGTHPVILEALAAGNCVLVNDHPPNAETVGDAGCYFSGSAGVEDLAVQLGALLDDPGRVSRFRELARARAARYSWDAVTDAYEALLEEICVATGPGALPPELVDDAPAEPALPVAL
;
A
#
# COMPACT_ATOMS: atom_id res chain seq x y z
N MET A 1 25.36 6.80 -2.96
CA MET A 1 25.27 5.33 -3.16
C MET A 1 24.59 5.01 -4.50
N LYS A 2 24.87 3.82 -5.04
CA LYS A 2 24.09 3.22 -6.11
C LYS A 2 23.10 2.23 -5.52
N ILE A 3 21.81 2.47 -5.72
CA ILE A 3 20.72 1.69 -5.13
C ILE A 3 19.92 1.02 -6.26
N ALA A 4 19.71 -0.29 -6.16
CA ALA A 4 18.83 -1.02 -7.08
C ALA A 4 17.50 -1.36 -6.43
N ILE A 5 16.37 -1.06 -7.09
CA ILE A 5 15.02 -1.35 -6.64
C ILE A 5 14.44 -2.49 -7.47
N LEU A 6 14.06 -3.59 -6.79
CA LEU A 6 13.60 -4.84 -7.40
C LEU A 6 12.27 -5.30 -6.78
N GLY A 7 11.54 -6.15 -7.50
CA GLY A 7 10.34 -6.81 -6.96
C GLY A 7 9.03 -6.13 -7.29
N THR A 8 9.04 -4.88 -7.75
CA THR A 8 7.87 -4.15 -8.23
C THR A 8 7.59 -4.42 -9.71
N ARG A 9 6.56 -3.79 -10.26
CA ARG A 9 6.29 -3.80 -11.71
C ARG A 9 7.10 -2.75 -12.46
N GLY A 10 7.69 -1.79 -11.73
CA GLY A 10 8.45 -0.65 -12.24
C GLY A 10 7.73 0.68 -12.03
N ILE A 11 8.38 1.74 -12.49
CA ILE A 11 7.88 3.13 -12.46
C ILE A 11 7.83 3.73 -13.87
N PRO A 12 6.87 4.66 -14.17
CA PRO A 12 5.88 5.29 -13.30
C PRO A 12 4.88 4.31 -12.70
N ALA A 13 4.39 4.63 -11.49
CA ALA A 13 3.41 3.83 -10.78
C ALA A 13 2.06 3.81 -11.53
N SER A 14 1.47 2.64 -11.68
CA SER A 14 0.22 2.47 -12.43
C SER A 14 -0.77 1.48 -11.81
N TYR A 15 -0.43 0.83 -10.67
CA TYR A 15 -1.25 -0.28 -10.20
C TYR A 15 -1.37 -0.43 -8.69
N SER A 16 -0.32 -0.26 -7.89
CA SER A 16 -0.35 -0.59 -6.46
C SER A 16 0.52 0.34 -5.61
N GLY A 17 0.35 0.27 -4.29
CA GLY A 17 1.14 1.03 -3.31
C GLY A 17 2.65 0.79 -3.42
N PHE A 18 3.08 -0.42 -3.82
CA PHE A 18 4.50 -0.71 -4.03
C PHE A 18 5.14 0.10 -5.15
N GLU A 19 4.45 0.23 -6.28
CA GLU A 19 4.94 1.04 -7.38
C GLU A 19 4.99 2.52 -6.97
N THR A 20 3.99 2.99 -6.21
CA THR A 20 3.98 4.36 -5.66
C THR A 20 5.16 4.56 -4.71
N ALA A 21 5.40 3.63 -3.77
CA ALA A 21 6.55 3.70 -2.86
C ALA A 21 7.88 3.66 -3.62
N ALA A 22 8.02 2.77 -4.59
CA ALA A 22 9.22 2.69 -5.41
C ALA A 22 9.46 3.97 -6.23
N GLU A 23 8.41 4.59 -6.76
CA GLU A 23 8.49 5.85 -7.49
C GLU A 23 8.91 7.02 -6.58
N GLN A 24 8.25 7.16 -5.42
CA GLN A 24 8.56 8.22 -4.46
C GLN A 24 9.99 8.10 -3.93
N LEU A 25 10.39 6.91 -3.50
CA LEU A 25 11.76 6.67 -3.05
C LEU A 25 12.78 6.89 -4.16
N ALA A 26 12.52 6.37 -5.37
CA ALA A 26 13.45 6.53 -6.49
C ALA A 26 13.65 8.00 -6.86
N SER A 27 12.58 8.80 -6.91
CA SER A 27 12.66 10.23 -7.20
C SER A 27 13.44 10.98 -6.11
N ARG A 28 13.02 10.87 -4.85
CA ARG A 28 13.60 11.60 -3.72
C ARG A 28 15.04 11.23 -3.44
N LEU A 29 15.38 9.94 -3.51
CA LEU A 29 16.77 9.50 -3.37
C LEU A 29 17.65 9.96 -4.55
N SER A 30 17.09 10.02 -5.79
CA SER A 30 17.82 10.61 -6.90
C SER A 30 18.09 12.11 -6.72
N GLU A 31 17.12 12.86 -6.17
CA GLU A 31 17.28 14.29 -5.86
C GLU A 31 18.33 14.52 -4.75
N ARG A 32 18.53 13.54 -3.87
CA ARG A 32 19.59 13.54 -2.85
C ARG A 32 20.96 13.09 -3.36
N GLY A 33 21.08 12.83 -4.67
CA GLY A 33 22.35 12.51 -5.32
C GLY A 33 22.70 11.01 -5.38
N HIS A 34 21.77 10.12 -5.04
CA HIS A 34 21.98 8.67 -5.21
C HIS A 34 21.77 8.24 -6.68
N GLU A 35 22.53 7.28 -7.15
CA GLU A 35 22.30 6.61 -8.44
C GLU A 35 21.24 5.52 -8.26
N ILE A 36 20.04 5.73 -8.80
CA ILE A 36 18.92 4.81 -8.65
C ILE A 36 18.71 4.00 -9.93
N VAL A 37 18.57 2.68 -9.77
CA VAL A 37 18.25 1.73 -10.83
C VAL A 37 16.96 1.01 -10.48
N VAL A 38 15.91 1.15 -11.29
CA VAL A 38 14.63 0.48 -11.08
C VAL A 38 14.40 -0.58 -12.15
N TYR A 39 14.07 -1.79 -11.74
CA TYR A 39 13.73 -2.88 -12.64
C TYR A 39 12.26 -2.85 -13.02
N CYS A 40 11.99 -2.81 -14.34
CA CYS A 40 10.66 -2.60 -14.90
C CYS A 40 10.22 -3.78 -15.76
N ARG A 41 8.91 -4.11 -15.68
CA ARG A 41 8.29 -5.11 -16.56
C ARG A 41 7.86 -4.47 -17.88
N PRO A 42 8.30 -5.00 -19.03
CA PRO A 42 8.06 -4.34 -20.33
C PRO A 42 6.63 -4.31 -20.82
N HIS A 43 5.72 -5.06 -20.15
CA HIS A 43 4.29 -5.04 -20.48
C HIS A 43 3.49 -4.06 -19.57
N VAL A 44 4.17 -3.46 -18.59
CA VAL A 44 3.59 -2.46 -17.66
C VAL A 44 4.19 -1.08 -17.94
N VAL A 45 5.50 -1.00 -18.11
CA VAL A 45 6.22 0.25 -18.35
C VAL A 45 6.73 0.29 -19.79
N ASP A 46 6.54 1.40 -20.48
CA ASP A 46 7.01 1.56 -21.87
C ASP A 46 8.52 1.32 -21.95
N ARG A 47 8.93 0.38 -22.82
CA ARG A 47 10.34 0.03 -23.05
C ARG A 47 11.20 1.19 -23.58
N ARG A 48 10.58 2.22 -24.15
CA ARG A 48 11.26 3.42 -24.64
C ARG A 48 11.70 4.32 -23.50
N LEU A 49 11.00 4.27 -22.38
CA LEU A 49 11.32 5.05 -21.18
C LEU A 49 12.57 4.45 -20.50
N ARG A 50 13.70 5.13 -20.64
CA ARG A 50 14.99 4.69 -20.05
C ARG A 50 15.34 5.38 -18.76
N ARG A 51 14.74 6.53 -18.50
CA ARG A 51 14.90 7.31 -17.28
C ARG A 51 13.55 7.90 -16.86
N TYR A 52 13.34 8.01 -15.57
CA TYR A 52 12.15 8.64 -15.03
C TYR A 52 12.50 9.29 -13.68
N ARG A 53 12.25 10.60 -13.53
CA ARG A 53 12.54 11.38 -12.32
C ARG A 53 13.91 11.07 -11.70
N GLY A 54 14.97 11.15 -12.52
CA GLY A 54 16.36 10.88 -12.10
C GLY A 54 16.76 9.40 -12.11
N ALA A 55 15.87 8.48 -11.86
CA ALA A 55 16.15 7.05 -11.84
C ALA A 55 16.34 6.45 -13.24
N ARG A 56 17.25 5.51 -13.37
CA ARG A 56 17.47 4.71 -14.57
C ARG A 56 16.61 3.45 -14.56
N LEU A 57 15.92 3.17 -15.68
CA LEU A 57 14.99 2.04 -15.81
C LEU A 57 15.62 0.89 -16.59
N VAL A 58 15.59 -0.30 -16.01
CA VAL A 58 16.09 -1.54 -16.64
C VAL A 58 14.91 -2.45 -16.93
N HIS A 59 14.63 -2.68 -18.21
CA HIS A 59 13.53 -3.53 -18.66
C HIS A 59 14.00 -4.96 -18.89
N LEU A 60 13.48 -5.91 -18.10
CA LEU A 60 13.79 -7.32 -18.25
C LEU A 60 12.54 -8.13 -18.59
N PRO A 61 12.68 -9.21 -19.38
CA PRO A 61 11.57 -10.05 -19.76
C PRO A 61 10.95 -10.74 -18.55
N THR A 62 9.69 -11.14 -18.68
CA THR A 62 8.97 -11.98 -17.71
C THR A 62 7.94 -12.84 -18.41
N VAL A 63 7.38 -13.80 -17.66
CA VAL A 63 6.26 -14.65 -18.10
C VAL A 63 4.96 -14.00 -17.65
N ARG A 64 4.09 -13.63 -18.58
CA ARG A 64 2.79 -12.99 -18.30
C ARG A 64 1.80 -13.98 -17.71
N ASN A 65 1.99 -14.34 -16.45
CA ASN A 65 1.13 -15.26 -15.72
C ASN A 65 0.93 -14.74 -14.29
N LYS A 66 -0.30 -14.83 -13.78
CA LYS A 66 -0.69 -14.34 -12.44
C LYS A 66 0.24 -14.83 -11.32
N TYR A 67 0.77 -16.06 -11.42
CA TYR A 67 1.55 -16.71 -10.36
C TYR A 67 3.05 -16.56 -10.51
N SER A 68 3.56 -16.47 -11.75
CA SER A 68 5.00 -16.51 -12.02
C SER A 68 5.61 -15.18 -12.45
N ASP A 69 4.80 -14.21 -12.85
CA ASP A 69 5.26 -12.93 -13.38
C ASP A 69 6.24 -12.23 -12.42
N THR A 70 5.86 -12.05 -11.17
CA THR A 70 6.71 -11.39 -10.16
C THR A 70 7.98 -12.20 -9.89
N PHE A 71 7.84 -13.50 -9.70
CA PHE A 71 8.97 -14.38 -9.37
C PHE A 71 10.02 -14.40 -10.48
N VAL A 72 9.61 -14.65 -11.73
CA VAL A 72 10.52 -14.73 -12.88
C VAL A 72 11.19 -13.39 -13.13
N HIS A 73 10.42 -12.29 -13.10
CA HIS A 73 10.99 -10.97 -13.29
C HIS A 73 12.02 -10.63 -12.22
N THR A 74 11.70 -10.86 -10.93
CA THR A 74 12.62 -10.53 -9.84
C THR A 74 13.86 -11.43 -9.86
N PHE A 75 13.70 -12.71 -10.23
CA PHE A 75 14.84 -13.61 -10.41
C PHE A 75 15.83 -13.09 -11.47
N LEU A 76 15.32 -12.73 -12.67
CA LEU A 76 16.14 -12.16 -13.73
C LEU A 76 16.75 -10.81 -13.34
N SER A 77 15.99 -9.99 -12.60
CA SER A 77 16.45 -8.71 -12.07
C SER A 77 17.60 -8.89 -11.09
N ALA A 78 17.49 -9.83 -10.16
CA ALA A 78 18.54 -10.13 -9.18
C ALA A 78 19.83 -10.66 -9.87
N LEU A 79 19.69 -11.52 -10.88
CA LEU A 79 20.84 -11.97 -11.68
C LEU A 79 21.52 -10.84 -12.44
N HIS A 80 20.73 -9.96 -13.08
CA HIS A 80 21.27 -8.78 -13.79
C HIS A 80 21.90 -7.81 -12.80
N CYS A 81 21.25 -7.55 -11.68
CA CYS A 81 21.75 -6.74 -10.58
C CYS A 81 23.13 -7.22 -10.11
N ALA A 82 23.24 -8.52 -9.81
CA ALA A 82 24.48 -9.14 -9.32
C ALA A 82 25.64 -9.12 -10.34
N ARG A 83 25.34 -9.23 -11.64
CA ARG A 83 26.38 -9.40 -12.68
C ARG A 83 26.74 -8.11 -13.41
N ARG A 84 25.78 -7.23 -13.63
CA ARG A 84 25.92 -6.05 -14.49
C ARG A 84 25.91 -4.74 -13.71
N GLU A 85 24.93 -4.55 -12.85
CA GLU A 85 24.72 -3.28 -12.15
C GLU A 85 25.66 -3.11 -10.98
N ARG A 86 25.82 -4.17 -10.16
CA ARG A 86 26.64 -4.20 -8.97
C ARG A 86 26.45 -2.95 -8.09
N PRO A 87 25.21 -2.70 -7.63
CA PRO A 87 24.92 -1.55 -6.77
C PRO A 87 25.57 -1.72 -5.40
N ASP A 88 25.62 -0.64 -4.62
CA ASP A 88 26.06 -0.68 -3.24
C ASP A 88 25.05 -1.43 -2.36
N VAL A 89 23.76 -1.32 -2.67
CA VAL A 89 22.68 -2.01 -1.95
C VAL A 89 21.47 -2.31 -2.88
N ALA A 90 20.75 -3.39 -2.59
CA ALA A 90 19.56 -3.81 -3.30
C ALA A 90 18.33 -3.72 -2.38
N LEU A 91 17.32 -2.93 -2.79
CA LEU A 91 16.03 -2.83 -2.14
C LEU A 91 15.02 -3.74 -2.83
N PHE A 92 14.56 -4.76 -2.13
CA PHE A 92 13.52 -5.68 -2.60
C PHE A 92 12.16 -5.31 -2.01
N PHE A 93 11.13 -5.44 -2.83
CA PHE A 93 9.74 -5.37 -2.39
C PHE A 93 9.08 -6.74 -2.46
N ILE A 94 8.10 -7.00 -1.57
CA ILE A 94 7.26 -8.20 -1.46
C ILE A 94 8.03 -9.39 -0.87
N ALA A 95 7.52 -9.94 0.24
CA ALA A 95 8.11 -11.10 0.92
C ALA A 95 8.35 -12.30 -0.01
N GLY A 96 7.46 -12.52 -1.00
CA GLY A 96 7.59 -13.57 -2.00
C GLY A 96 8.90 -13.54 -2.81
N ASN A 97 9.63 -12.44 -2.79
CA ASN A 97 10.92 -12.28 -3.47
C ASN A 97 12.13 -12.60 -2.58
N SER A 98 11.94 -12.99 -1.32
CA SER A 98 13.05 -13.24 -0.39
C SER A 98 14.10 -14.25 -0.89
N PRO A 99 13.77 -15.32 -1.69
CA PRO A 99 14.80 -16.20 -2.24
C PRO A 99 15.82 -15.49 -3.14
N MET A 100 15.44 -14.36 -3.73
CA MET A 100 16.32 -13.59 -4.63
C MET A 100 17.39 -12.81 -3.87
N CYS A 101 17.19 -12.54 -2.58
CA CYS A 101 18.22 -11.95 -1.71
C CYS A 101 19.47 -12.85 -1.59
N LEU A 102 19.33 -14.17 -1.76
CA LEU A 102 20.49 -15.07 -1.80
C LEU A 102 21.40 -14.85 -3.03
N ILE A 103 20.83 -14.35 -4.13
CA ILE A 103 21.60 -14.05 -5.36
C ILE A 103 22.46 -12.81 -5.11
N THR A 104 21.89 -11.75 -4.55
CA THR A 104 22.62 -10.52 -4.22
C THR A 104 23.65 -10.78 -3.12
N ARG A 105 23.28 -11.54 -2.08
CA ARG A 105 24.20 -11.93 -1.01
C ARG A 105 25.41 -12.70 -1.50
N ARG A 106 25.24 -13.65 -2.46
CA ARG A 106 26.37 -14.35 -3.09
C ARG A 106 27.27 -13.43 -3.91
N ALA A 107 26.72 -12.36 -4.46
CA ALA A 107 27.48 -11.33 -5.15
C ALA A 107 28.10 -10.28 -4.21
N ARG A 108 27.93 -10.43 -2.90
CA ARG A 108 28.33 -9.48 -1.86
C ARG A 108 27.67 -8.11 -2.03
N ILE A 109 26.42 -8.09 -2.45
CA ILE A 109 25.57 -6.92 -2.52
C ILE A 109 24.57 -7.05 -1.39
N PRO A 110 24.64 -6.18 -0.37
CA PRO A 110 23.73 -6.18 0.74
C PRO A 110 22.29 -5.87 0.30
N SER A 111 21.32 -6.30 1.08
CA SER A 111 19.92 -6.21 0.69
C SER A 111 19.01 -5.80 1.84
N LEU A 112 18.09 -4.89 1.55
CA LEU A 112 16.92 -4.56 2.34
C LEU A 112 15.70 -5.19 1.66
N ILE A 113 14.82 -5.85 2.42
CA ILE A 113 13.54 -6.31 1.90
C ILE A 113 12.38 -5.66 2.66
N ASN A 114 11.49 -5.00 1.93
CA ASN A 114 10.19 -4.59 2.46
C ASN A 114 9.18 -5.69 2.16
N VAL A 115 8.68 -6.34 3.23
CA VAL A 115 7.76 -7.47 3.11
C VAL A 115 6.31 -7.04 2.90
N ASP A 116 5.98 -5.74 3.14
CA ASP A 116 4.61 -5.21 3.14
C ASP A 116 3.73 -5.94 4.18
N GLY A 117 2.51 -6.30 3.79
CA GLY A 117 1.64 -7.12 4.61
C GLY A 117 1.88 -8.63 4.42
N LEU A 118 1.00 -9.43 4.99
CA LEU A 118 1.07 -10.89 4.92
C LEU A 118 0.34 -11.39 3.66
N ASP A 119 1.09 -11.68 2.60
CA ASP A 119 0.51 -12.22 1.37
C ASP A 119 0.01 -13.67 1.53
N SER A 120 0.57 -14.43 2.47
CA SER A 120 0.19 -15.84 2.72
C SER A 120 -1.25 -16.02 3.23
N VAL A 121 -1.87 -14.97 3.79
CA VAL A 121 -3.26 -15.03 4.29
C VAL A 121 -4.29 -14.66 3.24
N ARG A 122 -3.88 -14.15 2.08
CA ARG A 122 -4.79 -13.72 1.02
C ARG A 122 -5.52 -14.90 0.39
N ARG A 123 -6.85 -14.86 0.39
CA ARG A 123 -7.73 -15.93 -0.12
C ARG A 123 -7.59 -16.16 -1.63
N LYS A 124 -7.09 -15.19 -2.38
CA LYS A 124 -6.86 -15.31 -3.82
C LYS A 124 -5.77 -16.32 -4.23
N TRP A 125 -4.96 -16.77 -3.29
CA TRP A 125 -3.87 -17.70 -3.54
C TRP A 125 -4.28 -19.15 -3.25
N PRO A 126 -3.99 -20.11 -4.15
CA PRO A 126 -4.19 -21.54 -3.86
C PRO A 126 -3.22 -21.99 -2.75
N ALA A 127 -3.55 -23.11 -2.09
CA ALA A 127 -2.80 -23.61 -0.93
C ALA A 127 -1.28 -23.76 -1.15
N VAL A 128 -0.87 -24.20 -2.35
CA VAL A 128 0.54 -24.32 -2.72
C VAL A 128 1.23 -22.95 -2.73
N ALA A 129 0.59 -21.94 -3.32
CA ALA A 129 1.13 -20.57 -3.34
C ALA A 129 1.17 -19.98 -1.93
N GLN A 130 0.14 -20.21 -1.10
CA GLN A 130 0.15 -19.79 0.30
C GLN A 130 1.29 -20.44 1.09
N SER A 131 1.59 -21.72 0.84
CA SER A 131 2.72 -22.41 1.48
C SER A 131 4.05 -21.83 1.07
N TYR A 132 4.22 -21.51 -0.22
CA TYR A 132 5.41 -20.80 -0.71
C TYR A 132 5.53 -19.41 -0.06
N LEU A 133 4.44 -18.65 0.02
CA LEU A 133 4.45 -17.32 0.63
C LEU A 133 4.80 -17.38 2.12
N ARG A 134 4.25 -18.34 2.89
CA ARG A 134 4.66 -18.56 4.29
C ARG A 134 6.15 -18.90 4.42
N PHE A 135 6.68 -19.71 3.52
CA PHE A 135 8.11 -19.99 3.47
C PHE A 135 8.92 -18.71 3.17
N ALA A 136 8.49 -17.92 2.19
CA ALA A 136 9.15 -16.68 1.79
C ALA A 136 9.09 -15.61 2.90
N GLU A 137 7.96 -15.45 3.58
CA GLU A 137 7.80 -14.59 4.76
C GLU A 137 8.80 -15.00 5.87
N ARG A 138 8.86 -16.31 6.20
CA ARG A 138 9.78 -16.85 7.22
C ARG A 138 11.25 -16.61 6.86
N THR A 139 11.60 -16.62 5.59
CA THR A 139 12.98 -16.52 5.13
C THR A 139 13.43 -15.09 4.82
N ALA A 140 12.51 -14.15 4.65
CA ALA A 140 12.83 -12.76 4.34
C ALA A 140 13.82 -12.14 5.34
N PRO A 141 13.59 -12.18 6.67
CA PRO A 141 14.53 -11.62 7.64
C PRO A 141 15.84 -12.40 7.81
N ARG A 142 15.94 -13.61 7.23
CA ARG A 142 17.15 -14.47 7.32
C ARG A 142 18.06 -14.34 6.11
N TRP A 143 17.47 -13.99 4.95
CA TRP A 143 18.21 -13.97 3.69
C TRP A 143 18.54 -12.56 3.22
N ALA A 144 17.75 -11.56 3.59
CA ALA A 144 18.12 -10.17 3.49
C ALA A 144 18.98 -9.74 4.71
N ASP A 145 19.76 -8.69 4.56
CA ASP A 145 20.56 -8.12 5.65
C ASP A 145 19.69 -7.35 6.64
N ARG A 146 18.60 -6.76 6.16
CA ARG A 146 17.52 -6.19 6.96
C ARG A 146 16.17 -6.49 6.30
N ALA A 147 15.14 -6.65 7.13
CA ALA A 147 13.75 -6.76 6.69
C ALA A 147 12.91 -5.71 7.41
N ILE A 148 11.99 -5.09 6.65
CA ILE A 148 11.03 -4.12 7.18
C ILE A 148 9.63 -4.43 6.66
N THR A 149 8.65 -3.86 7.33
CA THR A 149 7.25 -3.77 6.91
C THR A 149 6.76 -2.34 7.02
N ASP A 150 5.55 -2.09 6.61
CA ASP A 150 4.90 -0.77 6.63
C ASP A 150 3.98 -0.55 7.84
N SER A 151 3.83 -1.56 8.73
CA SER A 151 2.89 -1.53 9.85
C SER A 151 3.43 -2.28 11.06
N ASN A 152 3.29 -1.69 12.27
CA ASN A 152 3.62 -2.36 13.53
C ASN A 152 2.78 -3.61 13.75
N ALA A 153 1.50 -3.58 13.36
CA ALA A 153 0.63 -4.74 13.45
C ALA A 153 1.16 -5.94 12.64
N VAL A 154 1.74 -5.68 11.47
CA VAL A 154 2.39 -6.73 10.65
C VAL A 154 3.69 -7.19 11.30
N ALA A 155 4.53 -6.27 11.81
CA ALA A 155 5.77 -6.62 12.51
C ALA A 155 5.51 -7.53 13.73
N GLU A 156 4.48 -7.24 14.52
CA GLU A 156 4.05 -8.11 15.64
C GLU A 156 3.64 -9.51 15.17
N VAL A 157 2.97 -9.63 14.02
CA VAL A 157 2.64 -10.95 13.45
C VAL A 157 3.90 -11.71 13.04
N PHE A 158 4.90 -11.02 12.47
CA PHE A 158 6.20 -11.64 12.15
C PHE A 158 6.90 -12.14 13.42
N GLU A 159 6.92 -11.35 14.48
CA GLU A 159 7.50 -11.75 15.77
C GLU A 159 6.75 -12.96 16.37
N ARG A 160 5.43 -12.90 16.47
CA ARG A 160 4.60 -13.99 17.01
C ARG A 160 4.66 -15.28 16.19
N ARG A 161 4.63 -15.17 14.85
CA ARG A 161 4.54 -16.35 13.95
C ARG A 161 5.88 -16.97 13.63
N TYR A 162 6.91 -16.14 13.48
CA TYR A 162 8.22 -16.57 12.99
C TYR A 162 9.35 -16.38 14.01
N GLY A 163 9.07 -15.76 15.16
CA GLY A 163 10.07 -15.45 16.18
C GLY A 163 11.14 -14.47 15.68
N GLN A 164 10.78 -13.55 14.78
CA GLN A 164 11.71 -12.64 14.12
C GLN A 164 11.20 -11.22 14.16
N ARG A 165 12.00 -10.32 14.70
CA ARG A 165 11.72 -8.90 14.69
C ARG A 165 12.14 -8.31 13.35
N ILE A 166 11.29 -7.46 12.78
CA ILE A 166 11.54 -6.68 11.56
C ILE A 166 11.26 -5.23 11.84
N GLY A 167 11.96 -4.33 11.15
CA GLY A 167 11.76 -2.89 11.28
C GLY A 167 10.41 -2.43 10.70
N VAL A 168 9.98 -1.23 11.05
CA VAL A 168 8.76 -0.63 10.51
C VAL A 168 9.09 0.71 9.90
N ILE A 169 8.80 0.87 8.60
CA ILE A 169 8.83 2.14 7.88
C ILE A 169 7.51 2.23 7.09
N PRO A 170 6.55 3.07 7.52
CA PRO A 170 5.23 3.16 6.89
C PRO A 170 5.32 3.74 5.49
N TYR A 171 4.23 3.69 4.74
CA TYR A 171 4.10 4.48 3.51
C TYR A 171 3.96 5.97 3.84
N GLY A 172 4.46 6.78 2.93
CA GLY A 172 4.26 8.22 2.98
C GLY A 172 3.01 8.65 2.21
N VAL A 173 2.62 9.89 2.43
CA VAL A 173 1.59 10.57 1.66
C VAL A 173 1.96 12.03 1.43
N GLU A 174 1.51 12.56 0.30
CA GLU A 174 1.60 13.96 -0.05
C GLU A 174 0.33 14.36 -0.79
N ASP A 175 -0.35 15.39 -0.29
CA ASP A 175 -1.51 15.99 -0.98
C ASP A 175 -1.00 16.98 -2.04
N PRO A 176 -1.28 16.76 -3.35
CA PRO A 176 -0.86 17.68 -4.39
C PRO A 176 -1.61 19.03 -4.36
N GLY A 177 -2.54 19.23 -3.43
CA GLY A 177 -3.27 20.50 -3.26
C GLY A 177 -4.31 20.77 -4.34
N HIS A 178 -4.63 19.82 -5.21
CA HIS A 178 -5.58 20.02 -6.31
C HIS A 178 -7.03 20.08 -5.81
N ASP A 179 -7.75 21.15 -6.12
CA ASP A 179 -9.14 21.41 -5.68
C ASP A 179 -10.13 21.62 -6.87
N GLY A 180 -9.87 20.99 -8.00
CA GLY A 180 -10.76 20.97 -9.17
C GLY A 180 -12.04 20.17 -8.93
N THR A 181 -12.96 20.22 -9.90
CA THR A 181 -14.24 19.48 -9.90
C THR A 181 -14.57 18.81 -11.24
N GLU A 182 -13.61 18.75 -12.15
CA GLU A 182 -13.84 18.26 -13.51
C GLU A 182 -14.35 16.80 -13.51
N ILE A 183 -13.81 15.95 -12.63
CA ILE A 183 -14.28 14.56 -12.50
C ILE A 183 -15.69 14.50 -11.91
N LEU A 184 -16.03 15.39 -10.98
CA LEU A 184 -17.34 15.42 -10.36
C LEU A 184 -18.40 15.78 -11.42
N GLU A 185 -18.15 16.82 -12.23
CA GLU A 185 -19.03 17.23 -13.33
C GLU A 185 -19.24 16.08 -14.32
N ARG A 186 -18.16 15.43 -14.74
CA ARG A 186 -18.20 14.29 -15.67
C ARG A 186 -19.01 13.12 -15.14
N LEU A 187 -18.98 12.88 -13.82
CA LEU A 187 -19.72 11.78 -13.17
C LEU A 187 -21.09 12.21 -12.62
N GLY A 188 -21.49 13.47 -12.77
CA GLY A 188 -22.72 14.00 -12.22
C GLY A 188 -22.77 13.93 -10.70
N LEU A 189 -21.65 14.26 -10.05
CA LEU A 189 -21.49 14.28 -8.60
C LEU A 189 -21.50 15.70 -8.06
N GLU A 190 -21.96 15.86 -6.82
CA GLU A 190 -21.90 17.10 -6.07
C GLU A 190 -20.93 16.96 -4.90
N ARG A 191 -20.25 18.05 -4.55
CA ARG A 191 -19.34 18.10 -3.38
C ARG A 191 -20.07 17.68 -2.10
N GLY A 192 -19.49 16.76 -1.34
CA GLY A 192 -20.06 16.27 -0.09
C GLY A 192 -21.33 15.42 -0.25
N ARG A 193 -21.66 14.97 -1.45
CA ARG A 193 -22.87 14.21 -1.75
C ARG A 193 -22.60 12.79 -2.23
N TYR A 194 -21.42 12.24 -1.93
CA TYR A 194 -21.11 10.86 -2.22
C TYR A 194 -20.15 10.26 -1.19
N ILE A 195 -20.32 8.97 -0.96
CA ILE A 195 -19.39 8.10 -0.26
C ILE A 195 -18.42 7.54 -1.29
N LEU A 196 -17.13 7.52 -0.99
CA LEU A 196 -16.10 7.07 -1.89
C LEU A 196 -15.51 5.74 -1.41
N PHE A 197 -15.36 4.80 -2.33
CA PHE A 197 -14.48 3.63 -2.21
C PHE A 197 -13.43 3.72 -3.31
N VAL A 198 -12.18 3.47 -2.97
CA VAL A 198 -11.09 3.33 -3.96
C VAL A 198 -10.27 2.09 -3.65
N GLY A 199 -10.12 1.21 -4.63
CA GLY A 199 -9.31 0.03 -4.45
C GLY A 199 -9.45 -0.99 -5.57
N ARG A 200 -8.70 -2.07 -5.45
CA ARG A 200 -8.90 -3.22 -6.32
C ARG A 200 -10.22 -3.89 -5.96
N LEU A 201 -11.06 -4.15 -6.97
CA LEU A 201 -12.32 -4.84 -6.77
C LEU A 201 -12.07 -6.35 -6.59
N GLU A 202 -11.41 -6.70 -5.50
CA GLU A 202 -11.12 -8.07 -5.05
C GLU A 202 -11.88 -8.37 -3.74
N PRO A 203 -12.24 -9.65 -3.47
CA PRO A 203 -13.03 -10.01 -2.28
C PRO A 203 -12.44 -9.48 -0.95
N GLU A 204 -11.12 -9.48 -0.81
CA GLU A 204 -10.40 -9.06 0.41
C GLU A 204 -10.49 -7.55 0.69
N ASN A 205 -10.84 -6.75 -0.33
CA ASN A 205 -11.08 -5.31 -0.17
C ASN A 205 -12.54 -4.98 0.12
N ASN A 206 -13.41 -5.99 0.13
CA ASN A 206 -14.81 -5.93 0.55
C ASN A 206 -15.69 -4.85 -0.11
N PRO A 207 -15.52 -4.48 -1.40
CA PRO A 207 -16.42 -3.53 -2.04
C PRO A 207 -17.88 -4.03 -2.04
N HIS A 208 -18.12 -5.34 -2.06
CA HIS A 208 -19.45 -5.94 -1.97
C HIS A 208 -20.13 -5.62 -0.63
N LEU A 209 -19.39 -5.68 0.51
CA LEU A 209 -19.95 -5.33 1.82
C LEU A 209 -20.41 -3.87 1.85
N LEU A 210 -19.62 -2.97 1.25
CA LEU A 210 -20.00 -1.57 1.21
C LEU A 210 -21.21 -1.32 0.33
N VAL A 211 -21.29 -1.95 -0.85
CA VAL A 211 -22.46 -1.84 -1.74
C VAL A 211 -23.71 -2.36 -1.04
N GLU A 212 -23.63 -3.51 -0.37
CA GLU A 212 -24.73 -4.10 0.38
C GLU A 212 -25.14 -3.25 1.59
N ALA A 213 -24.18 -2.74 2.38
CA ALA A 213 -24.46 -1.85 3.51
C ALA A 213 -25.13 -0.55 3.05
N PHE A 214 -24.67 0.03 1.94
CA PHE A 214 -25.25 1.24 1.37
C PHE A 214 -26.68 1.01 0.87
N ALA A 215 -26.97 -0.14 0.25
CA ALA A 215 -28.30 -0.50 -0.21
C ALA A 215 -29.33 -0.64 0.95
N ARG A 216 -28.88 -0.95 2.18
CA ARG A 216 -29.73 -1.00 3.39
C ARG A 216 -30.10 0.38 3.94
N ILE A 217 -29.43 1.44 3.45
CA ILE A 217 -29.74 2.83 3.85
C ILE A 217 -30.90 3.31 2.96
N ASP A 218 -32.05 3.60 3.59
CA ASP A 218 -33.19 4.11 2.85
C ASP A 218 -32.92 5.46 2.18
N ALA A 219 -33.71 5.79 1.15
CA ALA A 219 -33.50 6.97 0.33
C ALA A 219 -33.66 8.29 1.13
N ALA A 220 -34.54 8.29 2.15
CA ALA A 220 -34.76 9.47 2.98
C ALA A 220 -33.52 9.76 3.86
N ARG A 221 -32.97 8.71 4.48
CA ARG A 221 -31.74 8.81 5.28
C ARG A 221 -30.52 9.13 4.40
N ALA A 222 -30.44 8.55 3.21
CA ALA A 222 -29.36 8.81 2.27
C ALA A 222 -29.38 10.25 1.71
N ARG A 223 -30.51 10.96 1.75
CA ARG A 223 -30.65 12.36 1.35
C ARG A 223 -30.01 12.68 -0.02
N GLY A 224 -30.17 11.80 -1.02
CA GLY A 224 -29.54 11.96 -2.34
C GLY A 224 -28.06 11.59 -2.42
N MET A 225 -27.50 10.99 -1.37
CA MET A 225 -26.12 10.50 -1.35
C MET A 225 -25.91 9.41 -2.43
N LYS A 226 -24.78 9.46 -3.13
CA LYS A 226 -24.33 8.42 -4.05
C LYS A 226 -23.20 7.62 -3.41
N LEU A 227 -22.99 6.38 -3.90
CA LEU A 227 -21.80 5.60 -3.62
C LEU A 227 -20.95 5.52 -4.90
N VAL A 228 -19.70 5.93 -4.82
CA VAL A 228 -18.75 5.90 -5.95
C VAL A 228 -17.68 4.85 -5.67
N VAL A 229 -17.67 3.79 -6.47
CA VAL A 229 -16.75 2.64 -6.33
C VAL A 229 -15.71 2.72 -7.44
N VAL A 230 -14.55 3.30 -7.11
CA VAL A 230 -13.44 3.51 -8.03
C VAL A 230 -12.48 2.32 -7.99
N GLY A 231 -12.11 1.84 -9.16
CA GLY A 231 -11.13 0.79 -9.34
C GLY A 231 -11.58 -0.33 -10.25
N GLY A 232 -10.84 -1.44 -10.19
CA GLY A 232 -11.07 -2.63 -10.99
C GLY A 232 -10.14 -3.75 -10.57
N ALA A 233 -10.24 -4.91 -11.21
CA ALA A 233 -9.31 -6.01 -11.07
C ALA A 233 -9.30 -6.86 -12.34
N PRO A 234 -8.17 -6.95 -13.06
CA PRO A 234 -8.11 -7.64 -14.36
C PRO A 234 -8.50 -9.12 -14.31
N TYR A 235 -8.37 -9.76 -13.14
CA TYR A 235 -8.60 -11.20 -12.97
C TYR A 235 -9.86 -11.55 -12.17
N ALA A 236 -10.68 -10.56 -11.76
CA ALA A 236 -11.85 -10.75 -10.92
C ALA A 236 -13.17 -10.43 -11.62
N SER A 237 -13.26 -10.64 -12.93
CA SER A 237 -14.40 -10.21 -13.75
C SER A 237 -15.76 -10.77 -13.30
N GLU A 238 -15.81 -12.00 -12.80
CA GLU A 238 -17.04 -12.60 -12.27
C GLU A 238 -17.46 -11.95 -10.94
N TYR A 239 -16.53 -11.78 -10.03
CA TYR A 239 -16.77 -11.10 -8.77
C TYR A 239 -17.25 -9.66 -8.99
N ILE A 240 -16.57 -8.91 -9.87
CA ILE A 240 -16.94 -7.53 -10.21
C ILE A 240 -18.36 -7.47 -10.77
N ARG A 241 -18.71 -8.37 -11.71
CA ARG A 241 -20.08 -8.47 -12.21
C ARG A 241 -21.09 -8.78 -11.11
N GLY A 242 -20.71 -9.59 -10.11
CA GLY A 242 -21.53 -9.86 -8.93
C GLY A 242 -21.80 -8.59 -8.12
N VAL A 243 -20.77 -7.83 -7.82
CA VAL A 243 -20.87 -6.55 -7.09
C VAL A 243 -21.73 -5.54 -7.85
N MET A 244 -21.54 -5.43 -9.17
CA MET A 244 -22.31 -4.49 -10.02
C MET A 244 -23.79 -4.90 -10.17
N ARG A 245 -24.11 -6.20 -10.07
CA ARG A 245 -25.51 -6.69 -10.14
C ARG A 245 -26.37 -6.30 -8.96
N ALA A 246 -25.80 -5.78 -7.87
CA ALA A 246 -26.56 -5.29 -6.72
C ALA A 246 -27.61 -4.22 -7.11
N GLY A 247 -27.45 -3.61 -8.31
CA GLY A 247 -28.56 -2.93 -9.01
C GLY A 247 -29.06 -1.64 -8.36
N ASP A 248 -28.40 -1.11 -7.35
CA ASP A 248 -28.79 0.16 -6.73
C ASP A 248 -28.40 1.32 -7.66
N PRO A 249 -29.36 2.10 -8.19
CA PRO A 249 -29.08 3.21 -9.10
C PRO A 249 -28.25 4.34 -8.49
N ARG A 250 -28.10 4.36 -7.18
CA ARG A 250 -27.26 5.33 -6.45
C ARG A 250 -25.78 4.96 -6.48
N VAL A 251 -25.41 3.74 -6.95
CA VAL A 251 -24.03 3.25 -6.97
C VAL A 251 -23.42 3.46 -8.35
N LEU A 252 -22.29 4.16 -8.40
CA LEU A 252 -21.55 4.45 -9.62
C LEU A 252 -20.22 3.67 -9.64
N PHE A 253 -19.90 3.08 -10.79
CA PHE A 253 -18.64 2.36 -11.04
C PHE A 253 -17.88 3.02 -12.20
N PRO A 254 -17.11 4.09 -11.95
CA PRO A 254 -16.41 4.82 -13.01
C PRO A 254 -15.19 4.09 -13.58
N GLY A 255 -14.82 2.91 -13.00
CA GLY A 255 -13.58 2.23 -13.31
C GLY A 255 -12.38 2.87 -12.63
N TYR A 256 -11.21 2.78 -13.26
CA TYR A 256 -9.99 3.42 -12.72
C TYR A 256 -10.01 4.93 -12.94
N VAL A 257 -9.66 5.69 -11.90
CA VAL A 257 -9.45 7.13 -11.94
C VAL A 257 -8.09 7.42 -11.34
N PHE A 258 -7.24 8.16 -12.05
CA PHE A 258 -5.88 8.52 -11.64
C PHE A 258 -5.64 10.03 -11.73
N GLY A 259 -4.50 10.48 -11.21
CA GLY A 259 -4.06 11.88 -11.31
C GLY A 259 -5.01 12.86 -10.62
N GLN A 260 -5.24 14.00 -11.25
CA GLN A 260 -6.04 15.09 -10.68
C GLN A 260 -7.45 14.64 -10.30
N GLY A 261 -8.15 13.93 -11.21
CA GLY A 261 -9.51 13.47 -10.95
C GLY A 261 -9.62 12.52 -9.75
N TYR A 262 -8.58 11.75 -9.45
CA TYR A 262 -8.51 10.94 -8.24
C TYR A 262 -8.51 11.81 -6.97
N TRP A 263 -7.68 12.85 -6.94
CA TRP A 263 -7.59 13.77 -5.80
C TRP A 263 -8.84 14.62 -5.63
N GLU A 264 -9.50 15.01 -6.74
CA GLU A 264 -10.82 15.65 -6.69
C GLU A 264 -11.85 14.75 -6.00
N LEU A 265 -11.91 13.44 -6.36
CA LEU A 265 -12.79 12.50 -5.70
C LEU A 265 -12.47 12.33 -4.22
N GLN A 266 -11.20 12.25 -3.84
CA GLN A 266 -10.79 12.14 -2.44
C GLN A 266 -11.21 13.38 -1.63
N ARG A 267 -10.95 14.57 -2.14
CA ARG A 267 -11.17 15.83 -1.44
C ARG A 267 -12.64 16.17 -1.24
N HIS A 268 -13.44 15.87 -2.22
CA HIS A 268 -14.84 16.30 -2.26
C HIS A 268 -15.84 15.20 -1.83
N ALA A 269 -15.40 14.00 -1.51
CA ALA A 269 -16.27 12.98 -0.94
C ALA A 269 -16.84 13.41 0.42
N TYR A 270 -18.03 12.96 0.75
CA TYR A 270 -18.58 13.07 2.12
C TYR A 270 -17.69 12.32 3.11
N LEU A 271 -17.35 11.08 2.78
CA LEU A 271 -16.36 10.26 3.46
C LEU A 271 -15.76 9.22 2.49
N LEU A 272 -14.55 8.75 2.82
CA LEU A 272 -14.01 7.52 2.25
C LEU A 272 -14.39 6.34 3.13
N CYS A 273 -14.87 5.25 2.52
CA CYS A 273 -15.03 3.96 3.20
C CYS A 273 -14.01 2.96 2.66
N ALA A 274 -13.16 2.42 3.53
CA ALA A 274 -12.17 1.40 3.19
C ALA A 274 -12.38 0.13 4.04
N PRO A 275 -13.25 -0.79 3.57
CA PRO A 275 -13.60 -2.01 4.32
C PRO A 275 -12.56 -3.13 4.17
N THR A 276 -11.36 -2.83 3.77
CA THR A 276 -10.27 -3.77 3.49
C THR A 276 -9.80 -4.47 4.76
N GLU A 277 -9.65 -5.81 4.70
CA GLU A 277 -9.31 -6.67 5.85
C GLU A 277 -7.93 -7.35 5.74
N VAL A 278 -7.17 -7.10 4.68
CA VAL A 278 -5.86 -7.75 4.43
C VAL A 278 -4.85 -6.76 3.88
N GLY A 279 -3.71 -6.68 4.52
CA GLY A 279 -2.57 -5.85 4.08
C GLY A 279 -1.86 -5.24 5.29
N GLY A 280 -0.91 -4.39 5.01
CA GLY A 280 -0.31 -3.43 5.94
C GLY A 280 -1.01 -2.08 5.87
N THR A 281 -0.24 -1.01 5.81
CA THR A 281 -0.75 0.35 5.59
C THR A 281 -1.39 0.45 4.20
N HIS A 282 -2.61 0.95 4.13
CA HIS A 282 -3.29 1.18 2.86
C HIS A 282 -3.09 2.62 2.40
N PRO A 283 -2.34 2.87 1.30
CA PRO A 283 -2.09 4.24 0.82
C PRO A 283 -3.36 5.07 0.62
N VAL A 284 -4.45 4.46 0.15
CA VAL A 284 -5.73 5.15 -0.06
C VAL A 284 -6.30 5.77 1.22
N ILE A 285 -6.05 5.17 2.38
CA ILE A 285 -6.47 5.72 3.68
C ILE A 285 -5.64 6.96 4.01
N LEU A 286 -4.31 6.88 3.82
CA LEU A 286 -3.41 8.01 4.01
C LEU A 286 -3.74 9.16 3.07
N GLU A 287 -4.03 8.86 1.81
CA GLU A 287 -4.41 9.84 0.78
C GLU A 287 -5.73 10.53 1.12
N ALA A 288 -6.71 9.80 1.64
CA ALA A 288 -7.96 10.37 2.13
C ALA A 288 -7.73 11.31 3.33
N LEU A 289 -6.92 10.88 4.30
CA LEU A 289 -6.57 11.71 5.45
C LEU A 289 -5.82 12.98 5.02
N ALA A 290 -4.87 12.88 4.08
CA ALA A 290 -4.13 14.02 3.54
C ALA A 290 -5.05 14.99 2.80
N ALA A 291 -6.02 14.48 2.03
CA ALA A 291 -7.04 15.30 1.38
C ALA A 291 -8.01 15.98 2.39
N GLY A 292 -7.90 15.69 3.68
CA GLY A 292 -8.80 16.20 4.72
C GLY A 292 -10.17 15.54 4.66
N ASN A 293 -10.24 14.28 4.27
CA ASN A 293 -11.49 13.53 4.20
C ASN A 293 -11.76 12.78 5.51
N CYS A 294 -13.03 12.57 5.85
CA CYS A 294 -13.44 11.63 6.89
C CYS A 294 -13.23 10.20 6.38
N VAL A 295 -12.71 9.31 7.22
CA VAL A 295 -12.51 7.91 6.86
C VAL A 295 -13.31 6.98 7.76
N LEU A 296 -13.98 6.00 7.16
CA LEU A 296 -14.61 4.87 7.83
C LEU A 296 -13.88 3.59 7.39
N VAL A 297 -13.26 2.90 8.33
CA VAL A 297 -12.45 1.73 8.04
C VAL A 297 -12.91 0.50 8.82
N ASN A 298 -12.54 -0.67 8.32
CA ASN A 298 -12.62 -1.92 9.07
C ASN A 298 -11.68 -1.85 10.29
N ASP A 299 -12.04 -2.46 11.42
CA ASP A 299 -11.26 -2.54 12.66
C ASP A 299 -10.00 -3.42 12.56
N HIS A 300 -9.58 -3.77 11.35
CA HIS A 300 -8.32 -4.45 11.09
C HIS A 300 -7.12 -3.67 11.66
N PRO A 301 -6.20 -4.32 12.42
CA PRO A 301 -5.14 -3.63 13.15
C PRO A 301 -4.29 -2.64 12.34
N PRO A 302 -3.83 -2.91 11.09
CA PRO A 302 -3.12 -1.93 10.28
C PRO A 302 -3.95 -0.69 9.93
N ASN A 303 -5.28 -0.84 9.74
CA ASN A 303 -6.16 0.29 9.52
C ASN A 303 -6.28 1.16 10.78
N ALA A 304 -6.44 0.50 11.94
CA ALA A 304 -6.51 1.18 13.23
C ALA A 304 -5.19 1.93 13.53
N GLU A 305 -4.05 1.32 13.24
CA GLU A 305 -2.73 1.95 13.35
C GLU A 305 -2.64 3.20 12.45
N THR A 306 -3.13 3.14 11.23
CA THR A 306 -3.07 4.25 10.27
C THR A 306 -4.00 5.40 10.67
N VAL A 307 -5.23 5.11 11.04
CA VAL A 307 -6.29 6.10 11.27
C VAL A 307 -6.23 6.67 12.69
N GLY A 308 -5.99 5.84 13.71
CA GLY A 308 -6.02 6.26 15.12
C GLY A 308 -7.37 6.88 15.48
N ASP A 309 -7.31 8.04 16.11
CA ASP A 309 -8.47 8.83 16.55
C ASP A 309 -9.03 9.78 15.45
N ALA A 310 -8.43 9.78 14.25
CA ALA A 310 -8.81 10.67 13.16
C ALA A 310 -9.90 10.09 12.23
N GLY A 311 -10.59 9.02 12.60
CA GLY A 311 -11.65 8.43 11.78
C GLY A 311 -12.56 7.49 12.54
N CYS A 312 -13.42 6.80 11.80
CA CYS A 312 -14.43 5.89 12.31
C CYS A 312 -14.11 4.44 11.97
N TYR A 313 -14.62 3.55 12.78
CA TYR A 313 -14.43 2.11 12.64
C TYR A 313 -15.78 1.40 12.55
N PHE A 314 -15.80 0.31 11.82
CA PHE A 314 -16.84 -0.70 11.91
C PHE A 314 -16.21 -2.06 12.20
N SER A 315 -16.98 -2.94 12.85
CA SER A 315 -16.51 -4.29 13.17
C SER A 315 -16.50 -5.18 11.92
N GLY A 316 -15.31 -5.61 11.51
CA GLY A 316 -15.16 -6.54 10.40
C GLY A 316 -15.83 -7.88 10.66
N SER A 317 -15.90 -8.33 11.91
CA SER A 317 -16.58 -9.58 12.30
C SER A 317 -18.11 -9.49 12.20
N ALA A 318 -18.68 -8.31 12.40
CA ALA A 318 -20.10 -8.05 12.21
C ALA A 318 -20.45 -7.71 10.75
N GLY A 319 -19.45 -7.36 9.92
CA GLY A 319 -19.58 -7.21 8.49
C GLY A 319 -20.58 -6.13 8.05
N VAL A 320 -21.50 -6.51 7.16
CA VAL A 320 -22.49 -5.60 6.55
C VAL A 320 -23.40 -4.93 7.59
N GLU A 321 -23.74 -5.63 8.64
CA GLU A 321 -24.65 -5.14 9.68
C GLU A 321 -24.08 -3.90 10.38
N ASP A 322 -22.87 -4.01 10.90
CA ASP A 322 -22.26 -2.87 11.59
C ASP A 322 -21.82 -1.78 10.61
N LEU A 323 -21.33 -2.16 9.44
CA LEU A 323 -20.99 -1.17 8.40
C LEU A 323 -22.20 -0.30 8.03
N ALA A 324 -23.40 -0.89 7.88
CA ALA A 324 -24.62 -0.13 7.60
C ALA A 324 -25.02 0.78 8.77
N VAL A 325 -24.85 0.31 10.01
CA VAL A 325 -25.10 1.11 11.23
C VAL A 325 -24.16 2.30 11.28
N GLN A 326 -22.84 2.10 11.11
CA GLN A 326 -21.84 3.17 11.18
C GLN A 326 -22.01 4.19 10.05
N LEU A 327 -22.25 3.73 8.81
CA LEU A 327 -22.57 4.61 7.69
C LEU A 327 -23.80 5.47 7.98
N GLY A 328 -24.86 4.84 8.45
CA GLY A 328 -26.09 5.55 8.80
C GLY A 328 -25.86 6.58 9.91
N ALA A 329 -25.13 6.24 10.96
CA ALA A 329 -24.79 7.16 12.04
C ALA A 329 -23.99 8.38 11.54
N LEU A 330 -23.05 8.19 10.60
CA LEU A 330 -22.30 9.28 9.99
C LEU A 330 -23.16 10.15 9.06
N LEU A 331 -24.16 9.59 8.40
CA LEU A 331 -25.10 10.36 7.58
C LEU A 331 -26.06 11.19 8.45
N ASP A 332 -26.40 10.72 9.64
CA ASP A 332 -27.27 11.41 10.59
C ASP A 332 -26.54 12.53 11.35
N ASP A 333 -25.22 12.42 11.49
CA ASP A 333 -24.37 13.39 12.22
C ASP A 333 -23.26 14.01 11.34
N PRO A 334 -23.59 15.00 10.50
CA PRO A 334 -22.58 15.73 9.72
C PRO A 334 -21.52 16.45 10.57
N GLY A 335 -21.85 16.80 11.81
CA GLY A 335 -20.90 17.42 12.74
C GLY A 335 -19.78 16.48 13.13
N ARG A 336 -20.11 15.20 13.34
CA ARG A 336 -19.10 14.15 13.58
C ARG A 336 -18.18 13.97 12.38
N VAL A 337 -18.73 13.97 11.16
CA VAL A 337 -17.93 13.91 9.93
C VAL A 337 -16.98 15.10 9.82
N SER A 338 -17.45 16.33 10.07
CA SER A 338 -16.63 17.54 10.04
C SER A 338 -15.48 17.46 11.05
N ARG A 339 -15.73 16.99 12.26
CA ARG A 339 -14.69 16.81 13.28
C ARG A 339 -13.60 15.84 12.85
N PHE A 340 -13.93 14.72 12.22
CA PHE A 340 -12.93 13.80 11.70
C PHE A 340 -12.14 14.40 10.53
N ARG A 341 -12.76 15.21 9.69
CA ARG A 341 -12.07 15.94 8.62
C ARG A 341 -11.04 16.94 9.15
N GLU A 342 -11.30 17.58 10.28
CA GLU A 342 -10.35 18.48 10.95
C GLU A 342 -9.13 17.72 11.48
N LEU A 343 -9.32 16.51 12.03
CA LEU A 343 -8.23 15.68 12.55
C LEU A 343 -7.41 15.00 11.44
N ALA A 344 -8.00 14.76 10.28
CA ALA A 344 -7.44 13.95 9.21
C ALA A 344 -6.06 14.44 8.75
N ARG A 345 -5.92 15.74 8.43
CA ARG A 345 -4.65 16.30 7.94
C ARG A 345 -3.53 16.23 8.98
N ALA A 346 -3.84 16.49 10.25
CA ALA A 346 -2.87 16.37 11.33
C ALA A 346 -2.37 14.94 11.49
N ARG A 347 -3.28 13.96 11.28
CA ARG A 347 -2.92 12.54 11.27
C ARG A 347 -2.03 12.19 10.08
N ALA A 348 -2.40 12.60 8.86
CA ALA A 348 -1.62 12.37 7.64
C ALA A 348 -0.20 12.97 7.70
N ALA A 349 -0.02 14.11 8.37
CA ALA A 349 1.27 14.77 8.51
C ALA A 349 2.36 13.89 9.19
N ARG A 350 1.94 12.84 9.95
CA ARG A 350 2.86 11.86 10.53
C ARG A 350 3.46 10.90 9.51
N TYR A 351 2.94 10.89 8.29
CA TYR A 351 3.29 9.96 7.21
C TYR A 351 3.88 10.70 6.01
N SER A 352 4.81 11.63 6.25
CA SER A 352 5.43 12.39 5.15
C SER A 352 6.40 11.52 4.35
N TRP A 353 6.40 11.67 3.02
CA TRP A 353 7.37 10.99 2.17
C TRP A 353 8.82 11.39 2.47
N ASP A 354 9.06 12.60 2.99
CA ASP A 354 10.41 13.04 3.35
C ASP A 354 10.92 12.23 4.54
N ALA A 355 10.12 12.10 5.62
CA ALA A 355 10.48 11.30 6.79
C ALA A 355 10.63 9.80 6.43
N VAL A 356 9.78 9.28 5.56
CA VAL A 356 9.90 7.91 5.04
C VAL A 356 11.20 7.73 4.26
N THR A 357 11.54 8.71 3.40
CA THR A 357 12.79 8.66 2.62
C THR A 357 14.01 8.75 3.53
N ASP A 358 13.98 9.62 4.54
CA ASP A 358 15.06 9.72 5.55
C ASP A 358 15.30 8.38 6.24
N ALA A 359 14.22 7.70 6.66
CA ALA A 359 14.31 6.40 7.31
C ALA A 359 14.86 5.30 6.38
N TYR A 360 14.44 5.28 5.12
CA TYR A 360 14.99 4.34 4.14
C TYR A 360 16.47 4.63 3.84
N GLU A 361 16.84 5.89 3.63
CA GLU A 361 18.22 6.31 3.35
C GLU A 361 19.15 5.92 4.48
N ALA A 362 18.79 6.28 5.72
CA ALA A 362 19.57 5.93 6.92
C ALA A 362 19.76 4.40 7.05
N LEU A 363 18.70 3.62 6.85
CA LEU A 363 18.77 2.16 6.93
C LEU A 363 19.62 1.56 5.80
N LEU A 364 19.53 2.08 4.59
CA LEU A 364 20.35 1.62 3.44
C LEU A 364 21.83 1.96 3.67
N GLU A 365 22.15 3.13 4.24
CA GLU A 365 23.50 3.51 4.63
C GLU A 365 24.06 2.61 5.74
N GLU A 366 23.26 2.35 6.79
CA GLU A 366 23.63 1.42 7.87
C GLU A 366 23.99 0.04 7.31
N ILE A 367 23.17 -0.50 6.40
CA ILE A 367 23.41 -1.81 5.78
C ILE A 367 24.73 -1.80 4.99
N CYS A 368 24.99 -0.74 4.21
CA CYS A 368 26.24 -0.61 3.45
C CYS A 368 27.47 -0.57 4.35
N VAL A 369 27.42 0.15 5.47
CA VAL A 369 28.51 0.24 6.44
C VAL A 369 28.73 -1.10 7.15
N ALA A 370 27.66 -1.75 7.60
CA ALA A 370 27.72 -3.03 8.32
C ALA A 370 28.23 -4.19 7.48
N THR A 371 28.14 -4.11 6.15
CA THR A 371 28.56 -5.18 5.22
C THR A 371 29.79 -4.82 4.39
N GLY A 372 30.35 -3.60 4.57
CA GLY A 372 31.54 -3.13 3.88
C GLY A 372 32.81 -3.91 4.22
N PRO A 373 33.88 -3.80 3.41
CA PRO A 373 35.13 -4.49 3.66
C PRO A 373 35.74 -3.98 4.99
N GLY A 374 35.72 -4.81 6.02
CA GLY A 374 36.20 -4.51 7.37
C GLY A 374 35.10 -4.45 8.44
N ALA A 375 33.86 -4.69 8.09
CA ALA A 375 32.76 -4.76 9.05
C ALA A 375 32.91 -5.99 9.96
N LEU A 376 32.89 -5.77 11.27
CA LEU A 376 32.71 -6.82 12.26
C LEU A 376 31.30 -7.44 12.08
N PRO A 377 31.14 -8.77 12.33
CA PRO A 377 29.81 -9.37 12.30
C PRO A 377 28.91 -8.61 13.29
N PRO A 378 27.63 -8.37 12.95
CA PRO A 378 26.74 -7.66 13.84
C PRO A 378 26.57 -8.44 15.13
N GLU A 379 27.14 -7.96 16.21
CA GLU A 379 26.67 -8.30 17.54
C GLU A 379 25.23 -7.80 17.62
N LEU A 380 24.32 -8.67 18.07
CA LEU A 380 22.94 -8.32 18.36
C LEU A 380 22.93 -7.08 19.27
N VAL A 381 22.68 -5.92 18.70
CA VAL A 381 22.43 -4.72 19.48
C VAL A 381 21.04 -4.88 20.04
N ASP A 382 20.98 -5.35 21.27
CA ASP A 382 19.82 -5.20 22.14
C ASP A 382 19.69 -3.70 22.49
N ASP A 383 18.42 -3.25 22.53
CA ASP A 383 17.94 -2.02 23.13
C ASP A 383 18.10 -0.69 22.38
N ALA A 384 17.06 -0.40 21.59
CA ALA A 384 16.50 0.94 21.58
C ALA A 384 15.17 0.91 22.37
N PRO A 385 14.91 1.86 23.30
CA PRO A 385 13.72 1.84 24.12
C PRO A 385 12.47 2.03 23.24
N ALA A 386 11.53 1.11 23.36
CA ALA A 386 10.20 1.25 22.79
C ALA A 386 9.54 2.50 23.40
N GLU A 387 9.17 3.47 22.59
CA GLU A 387 8.19 4.46 23.01
C GLU A 387 6.90 3.73 23.43
N PRO A 388 6.26 4.17 24.53
CA PRO A 388 5.14 3.45 25.09
C PRO A 388 3.97 3.43 24.09
N ALA A 389 3.52 2.22 23.78
CA ALA A 389 2.28 2.00 23.06
C ALA A 389 1.15 2.71 23.81
N LEU A 390 0.44 3.59 23.12
CA LEU A 390 -0.81 4.17 23.64
C LEU A 390 -1.79 3.03 23.96
N PRO A 391 -2.48 3.08 25.11
CA PRO A 391 -3.37 2.02 25.50
C PRO A 391 -4.56 1.93 24.54
N VAL A 392 -4.75 0.73 23.99
CA VAL A 392 -5.97 0.36 23.30
C VAL A 392 -7.08 0.31 24.37
N ALA A 393 -7.91 1.33 24.40
CA ALA A 393 -9.16 1.25 25.17
C ALA A 393 -10.10 0.27 24.48
N LEU A 394 -10.53 -0.74 25.23
CA LEU A 394 -11.53 -1.75 24.92
C LEU A 394 -12.88 -1.13 24.51
#